data_c7cc6caba2077db9074d4afe0b3f2d93
#
_entry.id   c7cc6caba2077db9074d4afe0b3f2d93
#
_cell.length_a   1.000
_cell.length_b   1.000
_cell.length_c   1.000
_cell.angle_alpha   90.00
_cell.angle_beta   90.00
_cell.angle_gamma   90.00
#
_symmetry.space_group_name_H-M   'P 1'
#
loop_
_entity.id
_entity.type
_entity.pdbx_description
1 polymer ?
#
loop_
_entity_poly.entity_id
_entity_poly.type
_entity_poly.pdbx_seq_one_letter_code
_entity_poly.pdbx_strand_id
1 'polypeptide(L)'
;MKTIDNYNFQDKKALVRVDFNVPLDGDFNVTDTSRIEAARPTILKILEDGGSAVLMSHLGRPKGKRNPDMSLGHIADKVSEIIGVQVKFVEDSIGEKVEQAYANLDSGEILLLENLRFYEEEEQGDEGFAEKLAQFGDVYVNDAFGTAHRAHASTTIVARFFPENKCFGYLLAKEIKAIDKVMQTGEKPVTAILGGAKVSSKITIIENILDKVDHLVIGGGMTYTFVKAKGGKVGDSICEDDKMDLALDILKQAEAKGVQVHLPVDVLAADDFDNNAKTQTVAVNEIPDGWQGLDAGPKTLDIFKEVILKSKTILWNGPVGVFEIESFAKGTIAVGTFVDEATQNGAFSLVGGGDSVAAVKQFGFQDKVSYVSTGGGAMLESLEGKTLPGIAAIMA
;
A
#
# COMPACT_ATOMS: atom_id res chain seq x y z
N MET A 1 -15.94 6.92 -12.75
CA MET A 1 -14.57 6.36 -12.91
C MET A 1 -14.55 5.49 -14.15
N LYS A 2 -13.69 5.79 -15.12
CA LYS A 2 -13.56 5.05 -16.37
C LYS A 2 -12.66 3.83 -16.14
N THR A 3 -13.22 2.63 -16.18
CA THR A 3 -12.50 1.37 -15.92
C THR A 3 -12.35 0.53 -17.17
N ILE A 4 -11.55 -0.50 -17.10
CA ILE A 4 -11.30 -1.44 -18.18
C ILE A 4 -12.60 -2.06 -18.74
N ASP A 5 -13.66 -2.21 -17.93
CA ASP A 5 -14.97 -2.71 -18.36
C ASP A 5 -15.70 -1.79 -19.36
N ASN A 6 -15.28 -0.53 -19.45
CA ASN A 6 -15.86 0.42 -20.41
C ASN A 6 -15.26 0.33 -21.82
N TYR A 7 -14.31 -0.59 -22.03
CA TYR A 7 -13.62 -0.79 -23.29
C TYR A 7 -13.83 -2.19 -23.83
N ASN A 8 -13.93 -2.27 -25.16
CA ASN A 8 -13.76 -3.50 -25.90
C ASN A 8 -12.37 -3.48 -26.56
N PHE A 9 -11.54 -4.45 -26.24
CA PHE A 9 -10.16 -4.53 -26.70
C PHE A 9 -10.00 -5.35 -28.01
N GLN A 10 -11.09 -5.78 -28.63
CA GLN A 10 -11.01 -6.54 -29.88
C GLN A 10 -10.16 -5.78 -30.91
N ASP A 11 -9.17 -6.46 -31.46
CA ASP A 11 -8.21 -5.96 -32.46
C ASP A 11 -7.41 -4.72 -32.00
N LYS A 12 -7.30 -4.48 -30.66
CA LYS A 12 -6.55 -3.38 -30.07
C LYS A 12 -5.34 -3.87 -29.31
N LYS A 13 -4.28 -3.06 -29.34
CA LYS A 13 -3.09 -3.25 -28.51
C LYS A 13 -3.18 -2.31 -27.31
N ALA A 14 -3.27 -2.87 -26.11
CA ALA A 14 -3.35 -2.09 -24.86
C ALA A 14 -1.95 -1.86 -24.29
N LEU A 15 -1.56 -0.61 -24.09
CA LEU A 15 -0.37 -0.22 -23.33
C LEU A 15 -0.72 -0.21 -21.85
N VAL A 16 -0.21 -1.18 -21.09
CA VAL A 16 -0.60 -1.41 -19.70
C VAL A 16 0.53 -1.11 -18.75
N ARG A 17 0.33 -0.17 -17.82
CA ARG A 17 1.27 0.07 -16.71
C ARG A 17 0.91 -0.85 -15.55
N VAL A 18 1.76 -1.83 -15.31
CA VAL A 18 1.66 -2.78 -14.19
C VAL A 18 2.78 -2.52 -13.16
N ASP A 19 2.61 -2.97 -11.93
CA ASP A 19 3.64 -2.90 -10.89
C ASP A 19 4.26 -4.28 -10.64
N PHE A 20 5.25 -4.64 -11.44
CA PHE A 20 6.02 -5.88 -11.32
C PHE A 20 7.34 -5.67 -10.55
N ASN A 21 7.38 -4.68 -9.68
CA ASN A 21 8.52 -4.48 -8.77
C ASN A 21 8.46 -5.52 -7.63
N VAL A 22 8.72 -6.76 -7.98
CA VAL A 22 8.69 -7.92 -7.08
C VAL A 22 10.06 -8.19 -6.46
N PRO A 23 10.12 -8.77 -5.25
CA PRO A 23 11.39 -9.17 -4.65
C PRO A 23 11.96 -10.41 -5.35
N LEU A 24 13.28 -10.39 -5.55
CA LEU A 24 14.04 -11.49 -6.13
C LEU A 24 15.03 -12.06 -5.09
N ASP A 25 15.29 -13.35 -5.17
CA ASP A 25 16.38 -13.98 -4.42
C ASP A 25 17.74 -13.82 -5.14
N GLY A 26 18.79 -14.42 -4.59
CA GLY A 26 20.14 -14.37 -5.17
C GLY A 26 20.30 -15.03 -6.54
N ASP A 27 19.35 -15.86 -6.94
CA ASP A 27 19.30 -16.56 -8.23
C ASP A 27 18.26 -15.90 -9.17
N PHE A 28 17.78 -14.71 -8.85
CA PHE A 28 16.77 -13.93 -9.55
C PHE A 28 15.38 -14.58 -9.63
N ASN A 29 15.06 -15.53 -8.74
CA ASN A 29 13.70 -16.07 -8.65
C ASN A 29 12.79 -15.11 -7.90
N VAL A 30 11.54 -14.99 -8.36
CA VAL A 30 10.50 -14.19 -7.68
C VAL A 30 10.10 -14.86 -6.38
N THR A 31 10.25 -14.17 -5.25
CA THR A 31 9.93 -14.68 -3.91
C THR A 31 8.53 -14.25 -3.40
N ASP A 32 7.92 -13.24 -4.01
CA ASP A 32 6.53 -12.83 -3.75
C ASP A 32 5.83 -12.50 -5.07
N THR A 33 4.81 -13.25 -5.42
CA THR A 33 4.05 -13.17 -6.69
C THR A 33 2.84 -12.26 -6.62
N SER A 34 2.49 -11.74 -5.44
CA SER A 34 1.23 -11.02 -5.17
C SER A 34 0.94 -9.89 -6.17
N ARG A 35 1.97 -9.16 -6.60
CA ARG A 35 1.80 -8.04 -7.56
C ARG A 35 1.49 -8.51 -8.97
N ILE A 36 2.07 -9.63 -9.39
CA ILE A 36 1.81 -10.22 -10.71
C ILE A 36 0.39 -10.79 -10.71
N GLU A 37 0.02 -11.52 -9.65
CA GLU A 37 -1.34 -12.07 -9.49
C GLU A 37 -2.40 -10.97 -9.46
N ALA A 38 -2.12 -9.83 -8.82
CA ALA A 38 -3.03 -8.70 -8.77
C ALA A 38 -3.29 -8.04 -10.13
N ALA A 39 -2.31 -8.03 -11.04
CA ALA A 39 -2.45 -7.49 -12.39
C ALA A 39 -3.09 -8.49 -13.37
N ARG A 40 -3.06 -9.79 -13.05
CA ARG A 40 -3.55 -10.86 -13.92
C ARG A 40 -4.97 -10.63 -14.45
N PRO A 41 -5.98 -10.26 -13.64
CA PRO A 41 -7.35 -10.05 -14.12
C PRO A 41 -7.44 -8.97 -15.22
N THR A 42 -6.69 -7.89 -15.10
CA THR A 42 -6.63 -6.80 -16.09
C THR A 42 -6.06 -7.30 -17.41
N ILE A 43 -4.96 -8.05 -17.36
CA ILE A 43 -4.32 -8.59 -18.55
C ILE A 43 -5.23 -9.60 -19.23
N LEU A 44 -5.83 -10.54 -18.50
CA LEU A 44 -6.73 -11.53 -19.05
C LEU A 44 -7.96 -10.89 -19.73
N LYS A 45 -8.55 -9.86 -19.14
CA LYS A 45 -9.67 -9.14 -19.75
C LYS A 45 -9.32 -8.59 -21.14
N ILE A 46 -8.12 -8.03 -21.31
CA ILE A 46 -7.66 -7.51 -22.60
C ILE A 46 -7.55 -8.65 -23.63
N LEU A 47 -6.98 -9.78 -23.23
CA LEU A 47 -6.80 -10.93 -24.12
C LEU A 47 -8.12 -11.63 -24.45
N GLU A 48 -9.01 -11.78 -23.47
CA GLU A 48 -10.35 -12.39 -23.62
C GLU A 48 -11.24 -11.58 -24.57
N ASP A 49 -11.07 -10.27 -24.62
CA ASP A 49 -11.75 -9.41 -25.61
C ASP A 49 -11.16 -9.53 -27.03
N GLY A 50 -10.08 -10.29 -27.21
CA GLY A 50 -9.38 -10.40 -28.50
C GLY A 50 -8.35 -9.31 -28.76
N GLY A 51 -7.89 -8.63 -27.72
CA GLY A 51 -6.78 -7.68 -27.78
C GLY A 51 -5.42 -8.32 -27.52
N SER A 52 -4.38 -7.51 -27.52
CA SER A 52 -3.04 -7.84 -27.05
C SER A 52 -2.54 -6.82 -26.03
N ALA A 53 -1.60 -7.21 -25.18
CA ALA A 53 -1.11 -6.37 -24.09
C ALA A 53 0.39 -6.07 -24.25
N VAL A 54 0.74 -4.79 -24.20
CA VAL A 54 2.13 -4.31 -24.04
C VAL A 54 2.32 -3.87 -22.60
N LEU A 55 3.07 -4.64 -21.82
CA LEU A 55 3.25 -4.40 -20.40
C LEU A 55 4.47 -3.53 -20.14
N MET A 56 4.27 -2.48 -19.36
CA MET A 56 5.31 -1.58 -18.87
C MET A 56 5.44 -1.71 -17.37
N SER A 57 6.63 -1.88 -16.84
CA SER A 57 6.90 -1.88 -15.42
C SER A 57 8.30 -1.38 -15.08
N HIS A 58 8.57 -1.29 -13.78
CA HIS A 58 9.90 -1.08 -13.25
C HIS A 58 10.30 -2.22 -12.31
N LEU A 59 11.57 -2.40 -12.09
CA LEU A 59 12.14 -3.31 -11.11
C LEU A 59 13.30 -2.62 -10.38
N GLY A 60 13.22 -2.51 -9.07
CA GLY A 60 14.23 -1.88 -8.24
C GLY A 60 14.43 -0.37 -8.51
N ARG A 61 15.66 0.08 -8.26
CA ARG A 61 16.07 1.49 -8.40
C ARG A 61 17.41 1.62 -9.14
N PRO A 62 17.46 1.40 -10.45
CA PRO A 62 18.68 1.41 -11.23
C PRO A 62 19.24 2.83 -11.49
N LYS A 63 18.50 3.89 -11.13
CA LYS A 63 18.91 5.30 -11.22
C LYS A 63 19.28 5.72 -12.66
N GLY A 64 18.42 5.41 -13.62
CA GLY A 64 18.60 5.79 -15.02
C GLY A 64 19.74 5.05 -15.74
N LYS A 65 20.20 3.93 -15.18
CA LYS A 65 21.30 3.15 -15.77
C LYS A 65 20.87 1.71 -15.97
N ARG A 66 21.27 1.15 -17.12
CA ARG A 66 21.04 -0.28 -17.35
C ARG A 66 21.83 -1.12 -16.33
N ASN A 67 21.10 -1.91 -15.57
CA ASN A 67 21.64 -2.87 -14.63
C ASN A 67 21.04 -4.25 -14.90
N PRO A 68 21.82 -5.24 -15.38
CA PRO A 68 21.32 -6.57 -15.70
C PRO A 68 20.57 -7.25 -14.53
N ASP A 69 20.98 -7.03 -13.28
CA ASP A 69 20.35 -7.61 -12.09
C ASP A 69 18.91 -7.09 -11.86
N MET A 70 18.57 -5.97 -12.50
CA MET A 70 17.25 -5.35 -12.42
C MET A 70 16.49 -5.44 -13.75
N SER A 71 16.86 -6.37 -14.63
CA SER A 71 16.13 -6.64 -15.86
C SER A 71 14.80 -7.30 -15.59
N LEU A 72 13.72 -6.84 -16.26
CA LEU A 72 12.43 -7.52 -16.23
C LEU A 72 12.47 -8.87 -16.96
N GLY A 73 13.51 -9.15 -17.72
CA GLY A 73 13.73 -10.46 -18.31
C GLY A 73 13.78 -11.60 -17.28
N HIS A 74 14.30 -11.35 -16.05
CA HIS A 74 14.33 -12.34 -14.99
C HIS A 74 12.95 -12.85 -14.56
N ILE A 75 11.92 -12.02 -14.70
CA ILE A 75 10.56 -12.36 -14.23
C ILE A 75 9.62 -12.81 -15.35
N ALA A 76 10.02 -12.71 -16.63
CA ALA A 76 9.15 -12.95 -17.78
C ALA A 76 8.52 -14.36 -17.76
N ASP A 77 9.29 -15.39 -17.42
CA ASP A 77 8.81 -16.76 -17.32
C ASP A 77 7.82 -16.94 -16.17
N LYS A 78 8.09 -16.30 -15.01
CA LYS A 78 7.18 -16.33 -13.86
C LYS A 78 5.88 -15.58 -14.15
N VAL A 79 5.94 -14.46 -14.88
CA VAL A 79 4.75 -13.75 -15.36
C VAL A 79 3.93 -14.62 -16.30
N SER A 80 4.59 -15.33 -17.24
CA SER A 80 3.94 -16.28 -18.14
C SER A 80 3.22 -17.39 -17.39
N GLU A 81 3.89 -17.99 -16.38
CA GLU A 81 3.32 -19.04 -15.53
C GLU A 81 2.05 -18.56 -14.81
N ILE A 82 2.09 -17.38 -14.18
CA ILE A 82 0.98 -16.84 -13.38
C ILE A 82 -0.19 -16.42 -14.27
N ILE A 83 0.07 -15.76 -15.38
CA ILE A 83 -0.98 -15.34 -16.31
C ILE A 83 -1.58 -16.53 -17.04
N GLY A 84 -0.77 -17.56 -17.34
CA GLY A 84 -1.17 -18.74 -18.12
C GLY A 84 -1.06 -18.53 -19.64
N VAL A 85 -0.37 -17.46 -20.08
CA VAL A 85 -0.10 -17.11 -21.48
C VAL A 85 1.37 -16.74 -21.61
N GLN A 86 2.02 -17.23 -22.69
CA GLN A 86 3.43 -16.92 -22.95
C GLN A 86 3.65 -15.41 -23.11
N VAL A 87 4.57 -14.86 -22.32
CA VAL A 87 5.00 -13.47 -22.39
C VAL A 87 6.25 -13.37 -23.26
N LYS A 88 6.17 -12.58 -24.30
CA LYS A 88 7.32 -12.20 -25.13
C LYS A 88 8.06 -11.07 -24.42
N PHE A 89 9.34 -11.21 -24.17
CA PHE A 89 10.17 -10.16 -23.57
C PHE A 89 11.01 -9.46 -24.64
N VAL A 90 11.09 -8.13 -24.55
CA VAL A 90 11.99 -7.32 -25.39
C VAL A 90 12.98 -6.55 -24.51
N GLU A 91 14.27 -6.63 -24.85
CA GLU A 91 15.38 -6.08 -24.05
C GLU A 91 15.50 -4.54 -24.10
N ASP A 92 14.42 -3.85 -24.39
CA ASP A 92 14.37 -2.38 -24.39
C ASP A 92 12.96 -1.88 -24.08
N SER A 93 12.81 -0.58 -23.78
CA SER A 93 11.52 0.06 -23.53
C SER A 93 11.05 0.93 -24.69
N ILE A 94 11.95 1.35 -25.57
CA ILE A 94 11.69 2.18 -26.76
C ILE A 94 12.65 1.81 -27.89
N GLY A 95 12.37 2.30 -29.09
CA GLY A 95 13.26 2.17 -30.26
C GLY A 95 13.02 0.93 -31.09
N GLU A 96 13.88 0.71 -32.08
CA GLU A 96 13.68 -0.22 -33.19
C GLU A 96 13.35 -1.66 -32.76
N LYS A 97 14.02 -2.18 -31.71
CA LYS A 97 13.72 -3.53 -31.19
C LYS A 97 12.27 -3.64 -30.71
N VAL A 98 11.80 -2.62 -30.00
CA VAL A 98 10.43 -2.59 -29.48
C VAL A 98 9.42 -2.41 -30.61
N GLU A 99 9.71 -1.54 -31.57
CA GLU A 99 8.89 -1.30 -32.75
C GLU A 99 8.70 -2.59 -33.56
N GLN A 100 9.77 -3.37 -33.78
CA GLN A 100 9.70 -4.67 -34.45
C GLN A 100 8.91 -5.70 -33.64
N ALA A 101 9.13 -5.79 -32.33
CA ALA A 101 8.38 -6.70 -31.45
C ALA A 101 6.88 -6.34 -31.41
N TYR A 102 6.57 -5.04 -31.33
CA TYR A 102 5.21 -4.51 -31.35
C TYR A 102 4.50 -4.75 -32.70
N ALA A 103 5.20 -4.56 -33.81
CA ALA A 103 4.65 -4.83 -35.14
C ALA A 103 4.23 -6.30 -35.34
N ASN A 104 5.00 -7.22 -34.73
CA ASN A 104 4.77 -8.67 -34.81
C ASN A 104 3.94 -9.21 -33.61
N LEU A 105 3.27 -8.35 -32.86
CA LEU A 105 2.42 -8.76 -31.74
C LEU A 105 1.00 -9.02 -32.25
N ASP A 106 0.58 -10.29 -32.20
CA ASP A 106 -0.75 -10.73 -32.61
C ASP A 106 -1.79 -10.63 -31.48
N SER A 107 -3.07 -10.71 -31.84
CA SER A 107 -4.17 -10.79 -30.86
C SER A 107 -3.98 -11.97 -29.91
N GLY A 108 -4.26 -11.77 -28.65
CA GLY A 108 -4.08 -12.77 -27.59
C GLY A 108 -2.64 -12.89 -27.05
N GLU A 109 -1.70 -12.11 -27.55
CA GLU A 109 -0.31 -12.13 -27.14
C GLU A 109 0.04 -11.03 -26.14
N ILE A 110 1.14 -11.25 -25.40
CA ILE A 110 1.67 -10.32 -24.40
C ILE A 110 3.12 -9.98 -24.74
N LEU A 111 3.44 -8.69 -24.78
CA LEU A 111 4.80 -8.17 -24.89
C LEU A 111 5.18 -7.48 -23.56
N LEU A 112 6.24 -7.89 -22.92
CA LEU A 112 6.81 -7.24 -21.76
C LEU A 112 8.03 -6.41 -22.18
N LEU A 113 7.97 -5.10 -21.94
CA LEU A 113 9.09 -4.19 -22.17
C LEU A 113 10.14 -4.32 -21.05
N GLU A 114 11.37 -3.90 -21.32
CA GLU A 114 12.43 -3.83 -20.32
C GLU A 114 12.12 -2.76 -19.26
N ASN A 115 12.85 -2.82 -18.15
CA ASN A 115 12.73 -1.94 -17.00
C ASN A 115 12.77 -0.46 -17.39
N LEU A 116 11.64 0.22 -17.26
CA LEU A 116 11.49 1.64 -17.61
C LEU A 116 12.51 2.54 -16.92
N ARG A 117 12.92 2.18 -15.70
CA ARG A 117 13.88 2.97 -14.91
C ARG A 117 15.33 2.82 -15.34
N PHE A 118 15.60 2.08 -16.42
CA PHE A 118 16.90 2.17 -17.11
C PHE A 118 17.04 3.49 -17.85
N TYR A 119 15.94 4.22 -18.04
CA TYR A 119 15.90 5.58 -18.58
C TYR A 119 15.64 6.58 -17.45
N GLU A 120 16.48 7.61 -17.34
CA GLU A 120 16.30 8.70 -16.36
C GLU A 120 15.00 9.47 -16.62
N GLU A 121 14.61 9.57 -17.87
CA GLU A 121 13.42 10.23 -18.38
C GLU A 121 12.14 9.67 -17.77
N GLU A 122 12.13 8.39 -17.38
CA GLU A 122 10.97 7.79 -16.70
C GLU A 122 10.67 8.49 -15.38
N GLU A 123 11.66 8.61 -14.49
CA GLU A 123 11.47 9.22 -13.17
C GLU A 123 11.36 10.75 -13.24
N GLN A 124 11.90 11.39 -14.29
CA GLN A 124 11.77 12.81 -14.55
C GLN A 124 10.40 13.21 -15.11
N GLY A 125 9.60 12.24 -15.57
CA GLY A 125 8.32 12.51 -16.23
C GLY A 125 8.50 13.18 -17.59
N ASP A 126 9.53 12.77 -18.34
CA ASP A 126 9.87 13.36 -19.63
C ASP A 126 8.79 13.10 -20.68
N GLU A 127 8.35 14.16 -21.35
CA GLU A 127 7.25 14.09 -22.34
C GLU A 127 7.67 13.36 -23.61
N GLY A 128 8.92 13.53 -24.06
CA GLY A 128 9.43 12.86 -25.25
C GLY A 128 9.59 11.34 -25.05
N PHE A 129 9.96 10.91 -23.85
CA PHE A 129 9.99 9.50 -23.50
C PHE A 129 8.57 8.93 -23.43
N ALA A 130 7.63 9.66 -22.80
CA ALA A 130 6.23 9.26 -22.72
C ALA A 130 5.56 9.16 -24.11
N GLU A 131 5.88 10.09 -25.03
CA GLU A 131 5.41 10.05 -26.41
C GLU A 131 5.89 8.79 -27.15
N LYS A 132 7.16 8.40 -26.97
CA LYS A 132 7.70 7.17 -27.55
C LYS A 132 7.01 5.92 -26.98
N LEU A 133 6.75 5.87 -25.69
CA LEU A 133 5.99 4.78 -25.05
C LEU A 133 4.56 4.71 -25.61
N ALA A 134 3.92 5.86 -25.79
CA ALA A 134 2.54 5.94 -26.27
C ALA A 134 2.33 5.35 -27.68
N GLN A 135 3.40 5.24 -28.48
CA GLN A 135 3.34 4.60 -29.81
C GLN A 135 3.03 3.10 -29.76
N PHE A 136 3.20 2.48 -28.58
CA PHE A 136 3.01 1.05 -28.38
C PHE A 136 1.62 0.68 -27.82
N GLY A 137 0.58 1.44 -28.15
CA GLY A 137 -0.78 1.11 -27.75
C GLY A 137 -1.86 1.98 -28.39
N ASP A 138 -3.04 1.40 -28.56
CA ASP A 138 -4.27 2.10 -28.98
C ASP A 138 -5.06 2.62 -27.77
N VAL A 139 -4.86 1.98 -26.62
CA VAL A 139 -5.51 2.29 -25.35
C VAL A 139 -4.47 2.24 -24.23
N TYR A 140 -4.46 3.24 -23.34
CA TYR A 140 -3.62 3.22 -22.15
C TYR A 140 -4.41 2.71 -20.93
N VAL A 141 -3.86 1.71 -20.26
CA VAL A 141 -4.42 1.14 -19.04
C VAL A 141 -3.45 1.34 -17.88
N ASN A 142 -3.85 2.11 -16.86
CA ASN A 142 -3.07 2.22 -15.64
C ASN A 142 -3.59 1.21 -14.60
N ASP A 143 -2.73 0.26 -14.23
CA ASP A 143 -3.02 -0.77 -13.22
C ASP A 143 -1.93 -0.86 -12.15
N ALA A 144 -1.20 0.22 -11.93
CA ALA A 144 -0.07 0.31 -11.01
C ALA A 144 -0.32 1.30 -9.88
N PHE A 145 -1.05 0.89 -8.86
CA PHE A 145 -1.36 1.77 -7.72
C PHE A 145 -0.12 2.17 -6.94
N GLY A 146 0.83 1.25 -6.69
CA GLY A 146 2.05 1.53 -5.93
C GLY A 146 2.90 2.68 -6.47
N THR A 147 2.75 3.04 -7.74
CA THR A 147 3.45 4.17 -8.39
C THR A 147 2.55 5.36 -8.72
N ALA A 148 1.26 5.29 -8.41
CA ALA A 148 0.28 6.33 -8.78
C ALA A 148 0.54 7.70 -8.14
N HIS A 149 1.29 7.73 -7.03
CA HIS A 149 1.70 8.96 -6.33
C HIS A 149 2.88 9.70 -7.01
N ARG A 150 3.43 9.15 -8.09
CA ARG A 150 4.60 9.70 -8.80
C ARG A 150 4.21 10.18 -10.19
N ALA A 151 4.63 11.40 -10.54
CA ALA A 151 4.40 11.99 -11.86
C ALA A 151 5.43 11.48 -12.89
N HIS A 152 5.65 10.16 -12.95
CA HIS A 152 6.57 9.54 -13.91
C HIS A 152 6.01 9.51 -15.32
N ALA A 153 6.87 9.32 -16.32
CA ALA A 153 6.49 9.30 -17.73
C ALA A 153 5.41 8.24 -17.99
N SER A 154 5.63 6.99 -17.55
CA SER A 154 4.73 5.86 -17.80
C SER A 154 3.45 5.84 -16.96
N THR A 155 3.41 6.54 -15.81
CA THR A 155 2.25 6.53 -14.91
C THR A 155 1.32 7.72 -15.11
N THR A 156 1.85 8.84 -15.56
CA THR A 156 1.14 10.12 -15.59
C THR A 156 1.20 10.79 -16.95
N ILE A 157 2.41 11.01 -17.48
CA ILE A 157 2.59 11.83 -18.68
C ILE A 157 2.06 11.11 -19.92
N VAL A 158 2.29 9.81 -20.04
CA VAL A 158 1.83 8.98 -21.17
C VAL A 158 0.31 9.07 -21.38
N ALA A 159 -0.48 9.25 -20.32
CA ALA A 159 -1.93 9.37 -20.40
C ALA A 159 -2.42 10.57 -21.23
N ARG A 160 -1.56 11.60 -21.42
CA ARG A 160 -1.87 12.78 -22.25
C ARG A 160 -1.99 12.44 -23.73
N PHE A 161 -1.29 11.41 -24.18
CA PHE A 161 -1.31 10.93 -25.57
C PHE A 161 -2.53 10.05 -25.87
N PHE A 162 -3.35 9.74 -24.86
CA PHE A 162 -4.59 8.97 -24.96
C PHE A 162 -5.79 9.78 -24.43
N PRO A 163 -6.17 10.90 -25.05
CA PRO A 163 -7.18 11.80 -24.49
C PRO A 163 -8.52 11.09 -24.20
N GLU A 164 -8.97 10.19 -25.09
CA GLU A 164 -10.22 9.46 -24.94
C GLU A 164 -10.01 7.97 -24.59
N ASN A 165 -8.87 7.41 -24.94
CA ASN A 165 -8.58 5.98 -24.86
C ASN A 165 -7.67 5.64 -23.67
N LYS A 166 -8.10 6.00 -22.45
CA LYS A 166 -7.39 5.67 -21.22
C LYS A 166 -8.36 5.22 -20.14
N CYS A 167 -7.94 4.28 -19.32
CA CYS A 167 -8.75 3.76 -18.21
C CYS A 167 -7.92 3.18 -17.08
N PHE A 168 -8.59 2.91 -15.96
CA PHE A 168 -8.05 2.14 -14.86
C PHE A 168 -8.20 0.64 -15.10
N GLY A 169 -7.13 -0.12 -14.84
CA GLY A 169 -7.23 -1.56 -14.68
C GLY A 169 -7.97 -1.95 -13.39
N TYR A 170 -8.23 -3.22 -13.22
CA TYR A 170 -9.00 -3.73 -12.08
C TYR A 170 -8.33 -3.49 -10.72
N LEU A 171 -6.99 -3.67 -10.65
CA LEU A 171 -6.25 -3.45 -9.41
C LEU A 171 -6.39 -2.00 -8.96
N LEU A 172 -6.02 -1.05 -9.84
CA LEU A 172 -6.07 0.37 -9.50
C LEU A 172 -7.50 0.84 -9.18
N ALA A 173 -8.50 0.35 -9.91
CA ALA A 173 -9.90 0.65 -9.63
C ALA A 173 -10.38 0.12 -8.27
N LYS A 174 -9.92 -1.07 -7.86
CA LYS A 174 -10.22 -1.64 -6.53
C LYS A 174 -9.55 -0.85 -5.40
N GLU A 175 -8.30 -0.44 -5.58
CA GLU A 175 -7.57 0.39 -4.61
C GLU A 175 -8.30 1.72 -4.37
N ILE A 176 -8.67 2.43 -5.45
CA ILE A 176 -9.43 3.68 -5.35
C ILE A 176 -10.75 3.46 -4.59
N LYS A 177 -11.53 2.44 -4.97
CA LYS A 177 -12.80 2.11 -4.32
C LYS A 177 -12.63 1.78 -2.84
N ALA A 178 -11.58 1.04 -2.48
CA ALA A 178 -11.32 0.66 -1.09
C ALA A 178 -10.97 1.88 -0.23
N ILE A 179 -10.17 2.81 -0.75
CA ILE A 179 -9.82 4.06 -0.08
C ILE A 179 -11.06 4.97 0.04
N ASP A 180 -11.81 5.15 -1.04
CA ASP A 180 -13.04 5.95 -1.04
C ASP A 180 -14.07 5.40 -0.04
N LYS A 181 -14.12 4.07 0.12
CA LYS A 181 -15.03 3.44 1.08
C LYS A 181 -14.67 3.78 2.52
N VAL A 182 -13.40 4.01 2.85
CA VAL A 182 -12.97 4.50 4.16
C VAL A 182 -13.12 6.01 4.28
N MET A 183 -12.67 6.75 3.25
CA MET A 183 -12.49 8.18 3.33
C MET A 183 -13.75 9.00 3.00
N GLN A 184 -14.71 8.45 2.25
CA GLN A 184 -15.86 9.19 1.73
C GLN A 184 -17.21 8.52 2.05
N THR A 185 -17.32 7.20 1.89
CA THR A 185 -18.59 6.48 1.89
C THR A 185 -18.71 5.41 2.97
N GLY A 186 -17.81 5.41 3.96
CA GLY A 186 -17.76 4.39 5.02
C GLY A 186 -19.03 4.38 5.86
N GLU A 187 -19.58 3.18 6.09
CA GLU A 187 -20.67 2.99 7.04
C GLU A 187 -20.14 3.20 8.46
N LYS A 188 -20.88 3.95 9.26
CA LYS A 188 -20.51 4.29 10.64
C LYS A 188 -20.89 3.19 11.63
N PRO A 189 -20.13 2.98 12.72
CA PRO A 189 -18.92 3.70 13.12
C PRO A 189 -17.71 3.40 12.24
N VAL A 190 -16.94 4.44 11.90
CA VAL A 190 -15.67 4.34 11.18
C VAL A 190 -14.54 4.40 12.20
N THR A 191 -13.67 3.40 12.20
CA THR A 191 -12.51 3.32 13.10
C THR A 191 -11.22 3.30 12.32
N ALA A 192 -10.29 4.20 12.66
CA ALA A 192 -8.91 4.12 12.21
C ALA A 192 -8.02 3.54 13.32
N ILE A 193 -7.25 2.52 12.99
CA ILE A 193 -6.22 1.92 13.84
C ILE A 193 -4.88 2.38 13.28
N LEU A 194 -4.19 3.23 14.00
CA LEU A 194 -2.89 3.76 13.62
C LEU A 194 -1.83 3.27 14.60
N GLY A 195 -0.78 2.68 14.07
CA GLY A 195 0.36 2.21 14.82
C GLY A 195 1.68 2.60 14.17
N GLY A 196 2.76 2.04 14.69
CA GLY A 196 4.11 2.31 14.24
C GLY A 196 4.95 3.10 15.27
N ALA A 197 6.20 3.42 14.91
CA ALA A 197 7.18 3.92 15.85
C ALA A 197 7.00 5.40 16.22
N LYS A 198 6.56 6.25 15.27
CA LYS A 198 6.65 7.72 15.39
C LYS A 198 5.37 8.44 15.02
N VAL A 199 4.96 9.41 15.85
CA VAL A 199 3.83 10.33 15.59
C VAL A 199 4.11 11.16 14.33
N SER A 200 5.33 11.69 14.20
CA SER A 200 5.72 12.56 13.08
C SER A 200 5.44 11.94 11.70
N SER A 201 5.51 10.62 11.60
CA SER A 201 5.22 9.90 10.34
C SER A 201 3.73 9.77 10.02
N LYS A 202 2.84 10.10 10.94
CA LYS A 202 1.39 9.92 10.84
C LYS A 202 0.57 11.20 10.93
N ILE A 203 1.21 12.34 11.19
CA ILE A 203 0.53 13.62 11.46
C ILE A 203 -0.48 13.95 10.37
N THR A 204 -0.02 14.04 9.14
CA THR A 204 -0.86 14.45 8.00
C THR A 204 -2.01 13.48 7.77
N ILE A 205 -1.77 12.18 7.99
CA ILE A 205 -2.83 11.17 7.93
C ILE A 205 -3.85 11.43 9.02
N ILE A 206 -3.40 11.60 10.27
CA ILE A 206 -4.30 11.83 11.42
C ILE A 206 -5.16 13.07 11.17
N GLU A 207 -4.55 14.20 10.82
CA GLU A 207 -5.27 15.45 10.55
C GLU A 207 -6.36 15.27 9.48
N ASN A 208 -6.04 14.56 8.40
CA ASN A 208 -6.98 14.35 7.30
C ASN A 208 -8.12 13.37 7.65
N ILE A 209 -7.84 12.36 8.46
CA ILE A 209 -8.87 11.35 8.79
C ILE A 209 -9.78 11.76 9.95
N LEU A 210 -9.40 12.74 10.79
CA LEU A 210 -10.22 13.15 11.94
C LEU A 210 -11.63 13.64 11.55
N ASP A 211 -11.83 14.12 10.32
CA ASP A 211 -13.16 14.48 9.82
C ASP A 211 -13.96 13.29 9.26
N LYS A 212 -13.35 12.11 9.20
CA LYS A 212 -13.89 10.92 8.54
C LYS A 212 -14.19 9.76 9.49
N VAL A 213 -13.57 9.77 10.68
CA VAL A 213 -13.65 8.67 11.62
C VAL A 213 -14.43 9.04 12.87
N ASP A 214 -15.05 8.04 13.49
CA ASP A 214 -15.72 8.19 14.79
C ASP A 214 -14.78 7.76 15.92
N HIS A 215 -13.85 6.82 15.65
CA HIS A 215 -12.88 6.31 16.59
C HIS A 215 -11.46 6.31 16.00
N LEU A 216 -10.50 6.72 16.80
CA LEU A 216 -9.07 6.67 16.51
C LEU A 216 -8.36 5.80 17.55
N VAL A 217 -7.93 4.62 17.17
CA VAL A 217 -7.11 3.73 17.98
C VAL A 217 -5.64 4.02 17.69
N ILE A 218 -4.87 4.35 18.72
CA ILE A 218 -3.43 4.63 18.62
C ILE A 218 -2.67 3.51 19.34
N GLY A 219 -1.72 2.89 18.64
CA GLY A 219 -0.87 1.83 19.17
C GLY A 219 0.58 1.96 18.73
N GLY A 220 1.39 0.98 19.10
CA GLY A 220 2.82 0.98 18.78
C GLY A 220 3.63 2.06 19.51
N GLY A 221 4.85 2.29 19.08
CA GLY A 221 5.79 3.22 19.70
C GLY A 221 5.32 4.68 19.75
N MET A 222 4.51 5.11 18.77
CA MET A 222 3.95 6.46 18.78
C MET A 222 3.10 6.77 20.02
N THR A 223 2.54 5.76 20.66
CA THR A 223 1.78 5.88 21.92
C THR A 223 2.54 6.65 23.00
N TYR A 224 3.83 6.40 23.14
CA TYR A 224 4.63 6.94 24.25
C TYR A 224 4.84 8.45 24.15
N THR A 225 4.82 9.02 22.94
CA THR A 225 4.80 10.47 22.76
C THR A 225 3.52 11.09 23.32
N PHE A 226 2.34 10.48 23.10
CA PHE A 226 1.07 10.93 23.68
C PHE A 226 1.05 10.78 25.20
N VAL A 227 1.55 9.65 25.72
CA VAL A 227 1.57 9.36 27.16
C VAL A 227 2.48 10.35 27.90
N LYS A 228 3.68 10.58 27.37
CA LYS A 228 4.64 11.54 27.94
C LYS A 228 4.11 12.98 27.90
N ALA A 229 3.48 13.36 26.77
CA ALA A 229 2.84 14.67 26.63
C ALA A 229 1.73 14.92 27.67
N LYS A 230 1.07 13.86 28.14
CA LYS A 230 0.08 13.89 29.24
C LYS A 230 0.71 13.79 30.64
N GLY A 231 2.03 13.81 30.74
CA GLY A 231 2.78 13.77 32.03
C GLY A 231 3.08 12.36 32.55
N GLY A 232 2.86 11.31 31.74
CA GLY A 232 3.20 9.93 32.10
C GLY A 232 4.69 9.63 32.02
N LYS A 233 5.11 8.57 32.73
CA LYS A 233 6.46 8.01 32.67
C LYS A 233 6.49 6.90 31.65
N VAL A 234 7.39 7.01 30.66
CA VAL A 234 7.49 6.06 29.55
C VAL A 234 8.78 5.23 29.56
N GLY A 235 9.60 5.35 30.63
CA GLY A 235 10.90 4.67 30.76
C GLY A 235 11.79 5.01 29.56
N ASP A 236 12.43 3.98 29.00
CA ASP A 236 13.31 4.06 27.83
C ASP A 236 12.56 3.81 26.50
N SER A 237 11.21 3.86 26.53
CA SER A 237 10.40 3.69 25.33
C SER A 237 10.71 4.75 24.29
N ILE A 238 10.58 4.37 23.01
CA ILE A 238 10.73 5.32 21.91
C ILE A 238 9.75 6.49 22.08
N CYS A 239 10.25 7.72 22.02
CA CYS A 239 9.45 8.92 22.20
C CYS A 239 10.01 10.08 21.38
N GLU A 240 9.14 10.89 20.79
CA GLU A 240 9.51 12.12 20.09
C GLU A 240 9.20 13.32 20.98
N ASP A 241 10.17 13.72 21.82
CA ASP A 241 10.01 14.79 22.82
C ASP A 241 9.67 16.15 22.15
N ASP A 242 10.18 16.39 20.96
CA ASP A 242 9.89 17.59 20.15
C ASP A 242 8.48 17.58 19.51
N LYS A 243 7.73 16.49 19.65
CA LYS A 243 6.36 16.32 19.13
C LYS A 243 5.27 16.23 20.20
N MET A 244 5.62 16.46 21.47
CA MET A 244 4.64 16.39 22.57
C MET A 244 3.50 17.40 22.41
N ASP A 245 3.82 18.65 22.06
CA ASP A 245 2.80 19.68 21.83
C ASP A 245 1.86 19.30 20.69
N LEU A 246 2.42 18.73 19.64
CA LEU A 246 1.64 18.23 18.51
C LEU A 246 0.72 17.07 18.89
N ALA A 247 1.20 16.14 19.73
CA ALA A 247 0.36 15.05 20.25
C ALA A 247 -0.83 15.59 21.05
N LEU A 248 -0.62 16.61 21.89
CA LEU A 248 -1.70 17.27 22.62
C LEU A 248 -2.68 17.99 21.70
N ASP A 249 -2.18 18.64 20.65
CA ASP A 249 -3.04 19.32 19.67
C ASP A 249 -3.90 18.32 18.87
N ILE A 250 -3.36 17.17 18.51
CA ILE A 250 -4.14 16.07 17.90
C ILE A 250 -5.29 15.64 18.80
N LEU A 251 -5.04 15.44 20.11
CA LEU A 251 -6.09 15.06 21.07
C LEU A 251 -7.17 16.14 21.18
N LYS A 252 -6.79 17.42 21.22
CA LYS A 252 -7.76 18.55 21.23
C LYS A 252 -8.58 18.62 19.95
N GLN A 253 -7.95 18.44 18.80
CA GLN A 253 -8.64 18.44 17.52
C GLN A 253 -9.63 17.27 17.42
N ALA A 254 -9.23 16.07 17.87
CA ALA A 254 -10.11 14.91 17.92
C ALA A 254 -11.34 15.19 18.81
N GLU A 255 -11.13 15.72 20.01
CA GLU A 255 -12.23 16.10 20.94
C GLU A 255 -13.16 17.13 20.30
N ALA A 256 -12.61 18.19 19.70
CA ALA A 256 -13.39 19.23 19.02
C ALA A 256 -14.24 18.70 17.85
N LYS A 257 -13.78 17.63 17.20
CA LYS A 257 -14.49 16.96 16.09
C LYS A 257 -15.39 15.81 16.54
N GLY A 258 -15.44 15.52 17.85
CA GLY A 258 -16.22 14.43 18.42
C GLY A 258 -15.64 13.04 18.17
N VAL A 259 -14.37 12.94 17.81
CA VAL A 259 -13.66 11.67 17.58
C VAL A 259 -13.19 11.12 18.92
N GLN A 260 -13.53 9.86 19.19
CA GLN A 260 -13.04 9.17 20.39
C GLN A 260 -11.65 8.59 20.15
N VAL A 261 -10.66 9.07 20.89
CA VAL A 261 -9.28 8.57 20.82
C VAL A 261 -9.06 7.50 21.89
N HIS A 262 -8.60 6.33 21.45
CA HIS A 262 -8.30 5.18 22.31
C HIS A 262 -6.79 4.99 22.39
N LEU A 263 -6.20 5.47 23.48
CA LEU A 263 -4.78 5.23 23.81
C LEU A 263 -4.66 3.96 24.66
N PRO A 264 -3.52 3.25 24.58
CA PRO A 264 -3.21 2.18 25.52
C PRO A 264 -3.28 2.63 26.98
N VAL A 265 -3.77 1.75 27.86
CA VAL A 265 -3.82 1.95 29.31
C VAL A 265 -2.81 1.09 30.03
N ASP A 266 -2.40 -0.03 29.45
CA ASP A 266 -1.31 -0.89 29.88
C ASP A 266 -0.51 -1.39 28.69
N VAL A 267 0.72 -1.80 28.96
CA VAL A 267 1.68 -2.26 27.95
C VAL A 267 2.47 -3.44 28.48
N LEU A 268 2.94 -4.29 27.58
CA LEU A 268 4.01 -5.24 27.85
C LEU A 268 5.34 -4.50 27.72
N ALA A 269 5.97 -4.24 28.85
CA ALA A 269 7.29 -3.63 28.91
C ALA A 269 8.38 -4.70 28.99
N ALA A 270 9.56 -4.40 28.46
CA ALA A 270 10.73 -5.26 28.49
C ALA A 270 11.98 -4.49 28.89
N ASP A 271 12.95 -5.20 29.49
CA ASP A 271 14.26 -4.64 29.91
C ASP A 271 15.28 -4.61 28.76
N ASP A 272 14.97 -5.24 27.63
CA ASP A 272 15.78 -5.21 26.40
C ASP A 272 14.91 -5.37 25.15
N PHE A 273 15.46 -5.01 23.99
CA PHE A 273 14.82 -5.16 22.67
C PHE A 273 15.20 -6.53 22.07
N ASP A 274 14.86 -7.60 22.77
CA ASP A 274 15.21 -8.98 22.42
C ASP A 274 14.07 -9.95 22.77
N ASN A 275 13.96 -11.06 22.03
CA ASN A 275 12.92 -12.06 22.26
C ASN A 275 13.00 -12.74 23.64
N ASN A 276 14.19 -12.78 24.24
CA ASN A 276 14.45 -13.39 25.55
C ASN A 276 14.49 -12.36 26.70
N ALA A 277 14.15 -11.10 26.43
CA ALA A 277 14.10 -10.05 27.44
C ALA A 277 13.12 -10.40 28.56
N LYS A 278 13.39 -9.91 29.78
CA LYS A 278 12.40 -9.98 30.87
C LYS A 278 11.24 -9.06 30.55
N THR A 279 10.04 -9.54 30.73
CA THR A 279 8.83 -8.80 30.43
C THR A 279 7.95 -8.62 31.66
N GLN A 280 7.23 -7.51 31.73
CA GLN A 280 6.18 -7.26 32.71
C GLN A 280 5.06 -6.40 32.11
N THR A 281 3.84 -6.65 32.53
CA THR A 281 2.71 -5.78 32.18
C THR A 281 2.62 -4.66 33.19
N VAL A 282 2.67 -3.42 32.71
CA VAL A 282 2.61 -2.21 33.56
C VAL A 282 1.59 -1.21 33.02
N ALA A 283 1.15 -0.26 33.87
CA ALA A 283 0.37 0.87 33.37
C ALA A 283 1.22 1.68 32.38
N VAL A 284 0.62 2.13 31.27
CA VAL A 284 1.34 2.80 30.17
C VAL A 284 2.04 4.09 30.61
N ASN A 285 1.54 4.74 31.65
CA ASN A 285 2.06 5.98 32.24
C ASN A 285 3.01 5.75 33.42
N GLU A 286 3.42 4.52 33.72
CA GLU A 286 4.26 4.12 34.83
C GLU A 286 5.35 3.11 34.42
N ILE A 287 5.86 3.20 33.19
CA ILE A 287 6.94 2.34 32.71
C ILE A 287 8.22 2.68 33.48
N PRO A 288 8.87 1.70 34.16
CA PRO A 288 10.08 1.96 34.94
C PRO A 288 11.27 2.40 34.08
N ASP A 289 12.20 3.12 34.67
CA ASP A 289 13.49 3.45 34.05
C ASP A 289 14.24 2.14 33.70
N GLY A 290 14.92 2.12 32.56
CA GLY A 290 15.58 0.92 32.04
C GLY A 290 14.63 -0.09 31.38
N TRP A 291 13.32 0.22 31.29
CA TRP A 291 12.32 -0.60 30.63
C TRP A 291 11.67 0.17 29.50
N GLN A 292 11.26 -0.52 28.46
CA GLN A 292 10.58 0.06 27.29
C GLN A 292 9.29 -0.71 26.98
N GLY A 293 8.24 -0.01 26.62
CA GLY A 293 7.00 -0.63 26.17
C GLY A 293 7.13 -1.12 24.73
N LEU A 294 6.85 -2.41 24.50
CA LEU A 294 7.06 -3.05 23.19
C LEU A 294 5.79 -3.67 22.58
N ASP A 295 4.75 -3.89 23.41
CA ASP A 295 3.47 -4.40 22.89
C ASP A 295 2.30 -3.87 23.75
N ALA A 296 1.07 -3.97 23.22
CA ALA A 296 -0.14 -3.63 23.96
C ALA A 296 -0.40 -4.62 25.11
N GLY A 297 -0.81 -4.10 26.27
CA GLY A 297 -1.21 -4.93 27.39
C GLY A 297 -2.65 -5.47 27.27
N PRO A 298 -3.04 -6.42 28.15
CA PRO A 298 -4.32 -7.10 28.05
C PRO A 298 -5.53 -6.16 28.22
N LYS A 299 -5.47 -5.19 29.12
CA LYS A 299 -6.57 -4.21 29.31
C LYS A 299 -6.72 -3.30 28.10
N THR A 300 -5.60 -2.92 27.49
CA THR A 300 -5.58 -2.16 26.21
C THR A 300 -6.27 -2.96 25.10
N LEU A 301 -5.95 -4.25 25.00
CA LEU A 301 -6.55 -5.12 24.00
C LEU A 301 -8.05 -5.31 24.20
N ASP A 302 -8.52 -5.36 25.44
CA ASP A 302 -9.97 -5.40 25.73
C ASP A 302 -10.70 -4.15 25.22
N ILE A 303 -10.11 -2.96 25.43
CA ILE A 303 -10.64 -1.70 24.91
C ILE A 303 -10.64 -1.69 23.38
N PHE A 304 -9.53 -2.07 22.78
CA PHE A 304 -9.42 -2.11 21.31
C PHE A 304 -10.42 -3.09 20.69
N LYS A 305 -10.57 -4.27 21.31
CA LYS A 305 -11.57 -5.26 20.91
C LYS A 305 -12.98 -4.68 20.86
N GLU A 306 -13.39 -4.03 21.96
CA GLU A 306 -14.73 -3.45 22.07
C GLU A 306 -15.01 -2.45 20.95
N VAL A 307 -14.06 -1.58 20.65
CA VAL A 307 -14.18 -0.56 19.61
C VAL A 307 -14.20 -1.20 18.22
N ILE A 308 -13.26 -2.10 17.95
CA ILE A 308 -13.10 -2.73 16.63
C ILE A 308 -14.35 -3.56 16.27
N LEU A 309 -14.88 -4.33 17.22
CA LEU A 309 -16.05 -5.19 16.97
C LEU A 309 -17.36 -4.41 16.74
N LYS A 310 -17.45 -3.16 17.20
CA LYS A 310 -18.60 -2.27 16.94
C LYS A 310 -18.49 -1.52 15.62
N SER A 311 -17.32 -1.54 14.99
CA SER A 311 -17.04 -0.78 13.78
C SER A 311 -17.73 -1.38 12.56
N LYS A 312 -18.17 -0.53 11.64
CA LYS A 312 -18.69 -0.94 10.32
C LYS A 312 -17.68 -0.70 9.20
N THR A 313 -16.77 0.24 9.42
CA THR A 313 -15.65 0.51 8.51
C THR A 313 -14.37 0.65 9.32
N ILE A 314 -13.33 -0.06 8.91
CA ILE A 314 -12.05 -0.12 9.62
C ILE A 314 -10.92 0.22 8.65
N LEU A 315 -10.08 1.17 9.05
CA LEU A 315 -8.76 1.42 8.46
C LEU A 315 -7.69 0.94 9.43
N TRP A 316 -6.82 0.05 8.98
CA TRP A 316 -5.68 -0.40 9.79
C TRP A 316 -4.36 -0.04 9.10
N ASN A 317 -3.60 0.87 9.72
CA ASN A 317 -2.32 1.36 9.23
C ASN A 317 -1.28 1.44 10.36
N GLY A 318 -0.51 0.41 10.54
CA GLY A 318 0.58 0.26 11.52
C GLY A 318 0.28 -0.77 12.60
N PRO A 319 1.29 -1.58 12.97
CA PRO A 319 1.20 -2.55 14.05
C PRO A 319 1.11 -1.85 15.42
N VAL A 320 0.54 -2.55 16.39
CA VAL A 320 0.37 -2.03 17.76
C VAL A 320 1.46 -2.51 18.73
N GLY A 321 2.34 -3.38 18.27
CA GLY A 321 3.52 -3.88 18.99
C GLY A 321 4.67 -4.13 18.04
N VAL A 322 5.82 -4.55 18.55
CA VAL A 322 7.02 -4.92 17.77
C VAL A 322 6.83 -6.34 17.24
N PHE A 323 6.00 -6.48 16.20
CA PHE A 323 5.54 -7.76 15.69
C PHE A 323 6.65 -8.62 15.06
N GLU A 324 7.80 -8.02 14.73
CA GLU A 324 8.98 -8.71 14.23
C GLU A 324 9.65 -9.61 15.28
N ILE A 325 9.37 -9.35 16.57
CA ILE A 325 9.83 -10.14 17.71
C ILE A 325 8.64 -10.91 18.26
N GLU A 326 8.72 -12.24 18.27
CA GLU A 326 7.61 -13.12 18.65
C GLU A 326 6.98 -12.79 20.02
N SER A 327 7.81 -12.46 21.00
CA SER A 327 7.37 -12.09 22.35
C SER A 327 6.51 -10.82 22.38
N PHE A 328 6.63 -9.95 21.38
CA PHE A 328 5.95 -8.64 21.30
C PHE A 328 4.97 -8.54 20.12
N ALA A 329 4.61 -9.68 19.51
CA ALA A 329 3.68 -9.75 18.39
C ALA A 329 2.21 -9.95 18.82
N LYS A 330 1.96 -10.29 20.09
CA LYS A 330 0.63 -10.71 20.55
C LYS A 330 -0.43 -9.64 20.40
N GLY A 331 -0.08 -8.37 20.62
CA GLY A 331 -1.00 -7.26 20.44
C GLY A 331 -1.41 -7.08 18.98
N THR A 332 -0.47 -7.16 18.05
CA THR A 332 -0.74 -7.06 16.62
C THR A 332 -1.58 -8.25 16.12
N ILE A 333 -1.29 -9.47 16.59
CA ILE A 333 -2.09 -10.67 16.29
C ILE A 333 -3.51 -10.53 16.83
N ALA A 334 -3.68 -10.02 18.06
CA ALA A 334 -4.98 -9.79 18.66
C ALA A 334 -5.81 -8.77 17.86
N VAL A 335 -5.21 -7.64 17.47
CA VAL A 335 -5.86 -6.65 16.61
C VAL A 335 -6.27 -7.28 15.27
N GLY A 336 -5.39 -8.05 14.63
CA GLY A 336 -5.72 -8.79 13.42
C GLY A 336 -6.93 -9.73 13.60
N THR A 337 -6.99 -10.43 14.72
CA THR A 337 -8.12 -11.29 15.07
C THR A 337 -9.42 -10.51 15.27
N PHE A 338 -9.37 -9.35 15.92
CA PHE A 338 -10.56 -8.49 16.10
C PHE A 338 -11.07 -7.91 14.78
N VAL A 339 -10.15 -7.52 13.89
CA VAL A 339 -10.47 -7.03 12.55
C VAL A 339 -11.08 -8.15 11.69
N ASP A 340 -10.53 -9.37 11.75
CA ASP A 340 -11.11 -10.57 11.12
C ASP A 340 -12.56 -10.80 11.62
N GLU A 341 -12.76 -10.85 12.94
CA GLU A 341 -14.09 -11.05 13.54
C GLU A 341 -15.09 -9.96 13.13
N ALA A 342 -14.67 -8.69 13.15
CA ALA A 342 -15.49 -7.57 12.68
C ALA A 342 -15.84 -7.70 11.19
N THR A 343 -14.88 -8.14 10.37
CA THR A 343 -15.07 -8.34 8.93
C THR A 343 -16.06 -9.46 8.65
N GLN A 344 -15.96 -10.58 9.35
CA GLN A 344 -16.92 -11.69 9.26
C GLN A 344 -18.32 -11.25 9.67
N ASN A 345 -18.45 -10.29 10.59
CA ASN A 345 -19.70 -9.69 11.02
C ASN A 345 -20.20 -8.55 10.10
N GLY A 346 -19.60 -8.42 8.91
CA GLY A 346 -20.04 -7.50 7.86
C GLY A 346 -19.37 -6.13 7.85
N ALA A 347 -18.36 -5.88 8.68
CA ALA A 347 -17.57 -4.66 8.58
C ALA A 347 -16.69 -4.66 7.32
N PHE A 348 -16.47 -3.49 6.73
CA PHE A 348 -15.45 -3.32 5.72
C PHE A 348 -14.10 -2.99 6.38
N SER A 349 -13.06 -3.76 6.07
CA SER A 349 -11.71 -3.55 6.61
C SER A 349 -10.70 -3.32 5.50
N LEU A 350 -9.99 -2.18 5.56
CA LEU A 350 -8.87 -1.81 4.70
C LEU A 350 -7.59 -1.85 5.50
N VAL A 351 -6.64 -2.66 5.08
CA VAL A 351 -5.29 -2.73 5.65
C VAL A 351 -4.29 -2.15 4.67
N GLY A 352 -3.39 -1.30 5.15
CA GLY A 352 -2.34 -0.75 4.30
C GLY A 352 -1.18 -0.14 5.07
N GLY A 353 -0.11 0.16 4.32
CA GLY A 353 1.20 0.50 4.86
C GLY A 353 2.09 -0.75 4.99
N GLY A 354 3.38 -0.57 4.73
CA GLY A 354 4.34 -1.68 4.62
C GLY A 354 4.29 -2.65 5.79
N ASP A 355 4.40 -2.13 7.02
CA ASP A 355 4.46 -2.93 8.24
C ASP A 355 3.13 -3.65 8.53
N SER A 356 1.99 -3.00 8.28
CA SER A 356 0.67 -3.64 8.46
C SER A 356 0.46 -4.78 7.47
N VAL A 357 0.84 -4.57 6.22
CA VAL A 357 0.75 -5.60 5.17
C VAL A 357 1.68 -6.77 5.49
N ALA A 358 2.91 -6.48 5.98
CA ALA A 358 3.84 -7.52 6.41
C ALA A 358 3.27 -8.34 7.58
N ALA A 359 2.74 -7.68 8.61
CA ALA A 359 2.11 -8.35 9.75
C ALA A 359 0.90 -9.20 9.33
N VAL A 360 0.02 -8.67 8.50
CA VAL A 360 -1.17 -9.37 7.99
C VAL A 360 -0.78 -10.63 7.20
N LYS A 361 0.26 -10.55 6.36
CA LYS A 361 0.81 -11.71 5.63
C LYS A 361 1.45 -12.72 6.58
N GLN A 362 2.32 -12.25 7.48
CA GLN A 362 3.05 -13.11 8.42
C GLN A 362 2.11 -13.93 9.32
N PHE A 363 1.00 -13.34 9.77
CA PHE A 363 0.06 -13.98 10.70
C PHE A 363 -1.20 -14.56 10.00
N GLY A 364 -1.24 -14.58 8.67
CA GLY A 364 -2.30 -15.24 7.90
C GLY A 364 -3.66 -14.54 7.96
N PHE A 365 -3.68 -13.21 8.01
CA PHE A 365 -4.91 -12.40 7.98
C PHE A 365 -5.24 -11.83 6.60
N GLN A 366 -4.41 -12.04 5.60
CA GLN A 366 -4.57 -11.42 4.27
C GLN A 366 -5.93 -11.72 3.62
N ASP A 367 -6.43 -12.96 3.78
CA ASP A 367 -7.71 -13.41 3.23
C ASP A 367 -8.89 -13.24 4.21
N LYS A 368 -8.62 -12.62 5.36
CA LYS A 368 -9.59 -12.43 6.46
C LYS A 368 -10.02 -10.98 6.64
N VAL A 369 -9.46 -10.08 5.87
CA VAL A 369 -9.84 -8.67 5.79
C VAL A 369 -10.46 -8.38 4.43
N SER A 370 -11.24 -7.29 4.32
CA SER A 370 -11.93 -6.98 3.07
C SER A 370 -10.98 -6.57 1.96
N TYR A 371 -9.90 -5.85 2.28
CA TYR A 371 -8.91 -5.42 1.31
C TYR A 371 -7.54 -5.16 1.95
N VAL A 372 -6.49 -5.70 1.33
CA VAL A 372 -5.09 -5.40 1.64
C VAL A 372 -4.52 -4.56 0.52
N SER A 373 -4.17 -3.30 0.81
CA SER A 373 -3.62 -2.39 -0.21
C SER A 373 -2.22 -2.81 -0.65
N THR A 374 -2.00 -2.78 -1.95
CA THR A 374 -0.68 -2.98 -2.57
C THR A 374 0.11 -1.68 -2.68
N GLY A 375 -0.52 -0.56 -2.36
CA GLY A 375 -0.07 0.79 -2.71
C GLY A 375 1.06 1.37 -1.87
N GLY A 376 1.34 0.84 -0.69
CA GLY A 376 2.39 1.38 0.19
C GLY A 376 2.31 2.90 0.33
N GLY A 377 3.28 3.62 -0.25
CA GLY A 377 3.34 5.09 -0.22
C GLY A 377 2.15 5.77 -0.90
N ALA A 378 1.65 5.22 -2.01
CA ALA A 378 0.49 5.78 -2.70
C ALA A 378 -0.78 5.77 -1.83
N MET A 379 -1.00 4.69 -1.08
CA MET A 379 -2.09 4.64 -0.12
C MET A 379 -1.93 5.68 0.98
N LEU A 380 -0.74 5.83 1.55
CA LEU A 380 -0.49 6.82 2.60
C LEU A 380 -0.78 8.24 2.09
N GLU A 381 -0.30 8.60 0.91
CA GLU A 381 -0.58 9.90 0.30
C GLU A 381 -2.06 10.12 0.00
N SER A 382 -2.79 9.07 -0.38
CA SER A 382 -4.26 9.14 -0.51
C SER A 382 -4.95 9.40 0.83
N LEU A 383 -4.49 8.76 1.91
CA LEU A 383 -5.01 8.99 3.27
C LEU A 383 -4.65 10.41 3.78
N GLU A 384 -3.55 10.98 3.31
CA GLU A 384 -3.19 12.40 3.54
C GLU A 384 -4.05 13.39 2.74
N GLY A 385 -4.99 12.91 1.92
CA GLY A 385 -5.88 13.75 1.10
C GLY A 385 -5.24 14.27 -0.19
N LYS A 386 -4.08 13.77 -0.57
CA LYS A 386 -3.41 14.17 -1.81
C LYS A 386 -4.07 13.54 -3.03
N THR A 387 -4.21 14.33 -4.08
CA THR A 387 -4.61 13.81 -5.39
C THR A 387 -3.39 13.14 -6.04
N LEU A 388 -3.49 11.84 -6.28
CA LEU A 388 -2.39 11.09 -6.88
C LEU A 388 -2.28 11.40 -8.39
N PRO A 389 -1.08 11.79 -8.89
CA PRO A 389 -0.90 12.19 -10.29
C PRO A 389 -1.34 11.13 -11.31
N GLY A 390 -1.03 9.84 -11.04
CA GLY A 390 -1.40 8.74 -11.92
C GLY A 390 -2.91 8.47 -11.98
N ILE A 391 -3.65 8.85 -10.93
CA ILE A 391 -5.12 8.78 -10.92
C ILE A 391 -5.70 9.99 -11.65
N ALA A 392 -5.22 11.20 -11.32
CA ALA A 392 -5.68 12.44 -11.95
C ALA A 392 -5.50 12.40 -13.48
N ALA A 393 -4.40 11.82 -13.98
CA ALA A 393 -4.11 11.71 -15.39
C ALA A 393 -5.13 10.86 -16.19
N ILE A 394 -5.75 9.88 -15.55
CA ILE A 394 -6.81 9.07 -16.19
C ILE A 394 -8.17 9.79 -16.09
N MET A 395 -8.40 10.56 -15.04
CA MET A 395 -9.68 11.23 -14.80
C MET A 395 -9.81 12.54 -15.59
N ALA A 396 -8.71 13.14 -15.99
CA ALA A 396 -8.67 14.30 -16.87
C ALA A 396 -8.99 13.91 -18.32
#